data_47ab3037b043b28b6ea9484d3ea1822a
#
_entry.id   47ab3037b043b28b6ea9484d3ea1822a
#
_cell.length_a   1.000
_cell.length_b   1.000
_cell.length_c   1.000
_cell.angle_alpha   90.00
_cell.angle_beta   90.00
_cell.angle_gamma   90.00
#
_symmetry.space_group_name_H-M   'P 1'
#
loop_
_entity.id
_entity.type
_entity.pdbx_description
1 polymer ?
#
loop_
_entity_poly.entity_id
_entity_poly.type
_entity_poly.pdbx_seq_one_letter_code
_entity_poly.pdbx_strand_id
1 'polypeptide(L)'
;MSKQTQDDIRRIAKEIGEMVVAKNIAYGDSAVDPVRIFSKASPVEQILVRLDDKISRLQRGTSYPGDNEIDDIMGYLILLKIAKERYGDE
;
A
#
# COMPACT_ATOMS: atom_id res chain seq x y z
N MET A 1 13.70 23.08 1.73
CA MET A 1 14.29 21.87 1.19
C MET A 1 15.13 22.22 -0.04
N SER A 2 16.21 21.48 -0.25
CA SER A 2 17.04 21.66 -1.43
C SER A 2 16.35 21.13 -2.69
N LYS A 3 16.83 21.60 -3.84
CA LYS A 3 16.34 21.11 -5.14
C LYS A 3 16.55 19.59 -5.27
N GLN A 4 17.69 19.08 -4.79
CA GLN A 4 17.97 17.65 -4.83
C GLN A 4 16.94 16.87 -4.03
N THR A 5 16.59 17.34 -2.83
CA THR A 5 15.58 16.68 -2.00
C THR A 5 14.22 16.68 -2.70
N GLN A 6 13.85 17.79 -3.33
CA GLN A 6 12.59 17.88 -4.08
C GLN A 6 12.58 16.89 -5.24
N ASP A 7 13.68 16.78 -5.97
CA ASP A 7 13.81 15.82 -7.08
C ASP A 7 13.72 14.37 -6.56
N ASP A 8 14.34 14.08 -5.43
CA ASP A 8 14.26 12.75 -4.81
C ASP A 8 12.84 12.41 -4.40
N ILE A 9 12.10 13.37 -3.82
CA ILE A 9 10.70 13.17 -3.46
C ILE A 9 9.88 12.78 -4.69
N ARG A 10 10.03 13.52 -5.78
CA ARG A 10 9.29 13.26 -7.01
C ARG A 10 9.65 11.90 -7.60
N ARG A 11 10.94 11.57 -7.60
CA ARG A 11 11.40 10.28 -8.12
C ARG A 11 10.82 9.12 -7.33
N ILE A 12 10.90 9.16 -6.01
CA ILE A 12 10.39 8.09 -5.14
C ILE A 12 8.88 7.97 -5.28
N ALA A 13 8.17 9.10 -5.27
CA ALA A 13 6.72 9.09 -5.43
C ALA A 13 6.29 8.43 -6.75
N LYS A 14 7.02 8.72 -7.83
CA LYS A 14 6.76 8.12 -9.13
C LYS A 14 7.04 6.62 -9.11
N GLU A 15 8.17 6.21 -8.54
CA GLU A 15 8.53 4.78 -8.44
C GLU A 15 7.49 3.99 -7.67
N ILE A 16 7.03 4.51 -6.54
CA ILE A 16 6.02 3.83 -5.73
C ILE A 16 4.68 3.78 -6.48
N GLY A 17 4.28 4.87 -7.10
CA GLY A 17 3.05 4.91 -7.90
C GLY A 17 3.07 3.88 -9.02
N GLU A 18 4.17 3.80 -9.76
CA GLU A 18 4.31 2.83 -10.86
C GLU A 18 4.30 1.38 -10.33
N MET A 19 4.91 1.13 -9.18
CA MET A 19 4.88 -0.18 -8.55
C MET A 19 3.45 -0.60 -8.20
N VAL A 20 2.68 0.31 -7.62
CA VAL A 20 1.28 0.04 -7.25
C VAL A 20 0.44 -0.24 -8.49
N VAL A 21 0.63 0.55 -9.54
CA VAL A 21 -0.07 0.33 -10.82
C VAL A 21 0.27 -1.05 -11.39
N ALA A 22 1.55 -1.42 -11.40
CA ALA A 22 1.98 -2.72 -11.92
C ALA A 22 1.35 -3.88 -11.14
N LYS A 23 1.29 -3.77 -9.82
CA LYS A 23 0.65 -4.79 -8.97
C LYS A 23 -0.86 -4.85 -9.21
N ASN A 24 -1.51 -3.70 -9.38
CA ASN A 24 -2.94 -3.66 -9.70
C ASN A 24 -3.23 -4.33 -11.05
N ILE A 25 -2.41 -4.08 -12.05
CA ILE A 25 -2.56 -4.74 -13.34
C ILE A 25 -2.41 -6.26 -13.20
N ALA A 26 -1.42 -6.71 -12.41
CA ALA A 26 -1.14 -8.14 -12.23
C ALA A 26 -2.22 -8.85 -11.41
N TYR A 27 -2.71 -8.21 -10.34
CA TYR A 27 -3.60 -8.84 -9.37
C TYR A 27 -5.04 -8.33 -9.42
N GLY A 28 -5.34 -7.38 -10.29
CA GLY A 28 -6.67 -6.78 -10.37
C GLY A 28 -6.93 -5.83 -9.21
N ASP A 29 -8.18 -5.45 -9.02
CA ASP A 29 -8.59 -4.45 -8.02
C ASP A 29 -8.80 -5.04 -6.61
N SER A 30 -8.27 -6.23 -6.34
CA SER A 30 -8.59 -6.95 -5.09
C SER A 30 -8.26 -6.17 -3.80
N ALA A 31 -7.33 -5.21 -3.84
CA ALA A 31 -7.03 -4.40 -2.66
C ALA A 31 -8.12 -3.39 -2.35
N VAL A 32 -8.71 -2.76 -3.36
CA VAL A 32 -9.76 -1.74 -3.17
C VAL A 32 -11.16 -2.27 -3.41
N ASP A 33 -11.27 -3.44 -4.04
CA ASP A 33 -12.54 -4.12 -4.29
C ASP A 33 -12.36 -5.61 -4.01
N PRO A 34 -12.20 -6.00 -2.72
CA PRO A 34 -11.89 -7.39 -2.36
C PRO A 34 -13.08 -8.32 -2.55
N VAL A 35 -12.76 -9.56 -2.88
CA VAL A 35 -13.74 -10.65 -2.85
C VAL A 35 -14.00 -11.00 -1.38
N ARG A 36 -15.25 -10.91 -0.94
CA ARG A 36 -15.62 -11.10 0.47
C ARG A 36 -16.26 -12.46 0.69
N ILE A 37 -15.48 -13.53 0.51
CA ILE A 37 -15.97 -14.89 0.70
C ILE A 37 -16.00 -15.22 2.19
N PHE A 38 -14.89 -15.07 2.88
CA PHE A 38 -14.77 -15.39 4.31
C PHE A 38 -14.87 -14.14 5.18
N SER A 39 -14.13 -13.10 4.83
CA SER A 39 -14.14 -11.84 5.59
C SER A 39 -15.22 -10.91 5.05
N LYS A 40 -15.96 -10.30 5.97
CA LYS A 40 -16.96 -9.27 5.63
C LYS A 40 -16.42 -7.87 5.92
N ALA A 41 -15.14 -7.74 6.27
CA ALA A 41 -14.53 -6.46 6.56
C ALA A 41 -14.58 -5.54 5.33
N SER A 42 -14.70 -4.22 5.58
CA SER A 42 -14.69 -3.22 4.52
C SER A 42 -13.35 -3.20 3.80
N PRO A 43 -13.29 -2.66 2.57
CA PRO A 43 -12.00 -2.48 1.90
C PRO A 43 -10.99 -1.70 2.72
N VAL A 44 -11.43 -0.65 3.41
CA VAL A 44 -10.56 0.14 4.29
C VAL A 44 -9.98 -0.71 5.42
N GLU A 45 -10.83 -1.47 6.12
CA GLU A 45 -10.38 -2.34 7.21
C GLU A 45 -9.40 -3.42 6.74
N GLN A 46 -9.64 -3.99 5.57
CA GLN A 46 -8.75 -5.01 5.04
C GLN A 46 -7.36 -4.44 4.71
N ILE A 47 -7.30 -3.22 4.19
CA ILE A 47 -6.02 -2.54 3.93
C ILE A 47 -5.31 -2.22 5.25
N LEU A 48 -6.05 -1.76 6.26
CA LEU A 48 -5.47 -1.46 7.58
C LEU A 48 -4.85 -2.70 8.21
N VAL A 49 -5.48 -3.86 8.08
CA VAL A 49 -4.92 -5.14 8.56
C VAL A 49 -3.59 -5.44 7.86
N ARG A 50 -3.51 -5.23 6.56
CA ARG A 50 -2.27 -5.45 5.82
C ARG A 50 -1.17 -4.48 6.24
N LEU A 51 -1.52 -3.22 6.52
CA LEU A 51 -0.58 -2.24 7.04
C LEU A 51 -0.04 -2.64 8.40
N ASP A 52 -0.91 -3.10 9.31
CA ASP A 52 -0.50 -3.60 10.62
C ASP A 52 0.53 -4.72 10.48
N ASP A 53 0.27 -5.65 9.56
CA ASP A 53 1.17 -6.78 9.33
C ASP A 53 2.55 -6.31 8.82
N LYS A 54 2.56 -5.38 7.86
CA LYS A 54 3.82 -4.83 7.33
C LYS A 54 4.60 -4.06 8.39
N ILE A 55 3.92 -3.26 9.20
CA ILE A 55 4.55 -2.52 10.29
C ILE A 55 5.13 -3.49 11.32
N SER A 56 4.41 -4.56 11.65
CA SER A 56 4.88 -5.59 12.55
C SER A 56 6.18 -6.22 12.05
N ARG A 57 6.27 -6.55 10.77
CA ARG A 57 7.49 -7.10 10.17
C ARG A 57 8.65 -6.11 10.22
N LEU A 58 8.37 -4.84 9.95
CA LEU A 58 9.39 -3.79 10.01
C LEU A 58 9.94 -3.65 11.42
N GLN A 59 9.08 -3.65 12.44
CA GLN A 59 9.48 -3.55 13.84
C GLN A 59 10.34 -4.73 14.29
N ARG A 60 10.03 -5.93 13.85
CA ARG A 60 10.78 -7.12 14.22
C ARG A 60 12.10 -7.25 13.45
N GLY A 61 12.30 -6.45 12.41
CA GLY A 61 13.47 -6.54 11.56
C GLY A 61 13.52 -7.83 10.75
N THR A 62 12.40 -8.51 10.57
CA THR A 62 12.30 -9.74 9.78
C THR A 62 11.63 -9.42 8.45
N SER A 63 12.28 -9.84 7.37
CA SER A 63 11.69 -9.70 6.04
C SER A 63 12.03 -10.93 5.22
N TYR A 64 11.15 -11.27 4.30
CA TYR A 64 11.40 -12.33 3.35
C TYR A 64 12.29 -11.78 2.23
N PRO A 65 13.26 -12.57 1.72
CA PRO A 65 14.09 -12.10 0.61
C PRO A 65 13.23 -11.61 -0.56
N GLY A 66 13.53 -10.42 -1.05
CA GLY A 66 12.77 -9.78 -2.13
C GLY A 66 11.65 -8.87 -1.67
N ASP A 67 11.26 -8.94 -0.40
CA ASP A 67 10.26 -8.02 0.15
C ASP A 67 10.91 -6.68 0.50
N ASN A 68 10.18 -5.60 0.25
CA ASN A 68 10.56 -4.25 0.70
C ASN A 68 9.40 -3.69 1.50
N GLU A 69 9.48 -3.80 2.83
CA GLU A 69 8.39 -3.43 3.71
C GLU A 69 8.06 -1.94 3.63
N ILE A 70 9.07 -1.07 3.46
CA ILE A 70 8.85 0.37 3.36
C ILE A 70 8.06 0.69 2.08
N ASP A 71 8.50 0.15 0.95
CA ASP A 71 7.81 0.37 -0.32
C ASP A 71 6.38 -0.18 -0.29
N ASP A 72 6.21 -1.36 0.32
CA ASP A 72 4.88 -1.97 0.45
C ASP A 72 3.95 -1.13 1.32
N ILE A 73 4.47 -0.58 2.43
CA ILE A 73 3.68 0.31 3.30
C ILE A 73 3.27 1.55 2.51
N MET A 74 4.18 2.16 1.77
CA MET A 74 3.87 3.33 0.95
C MET A 74 2.80 3.01 -0.09
N GLY A 75 2.90 1.85 -0.73
CA GLY A 75 1.90 1.40 -1.70
C GLY A 75 0.54 1.19 -1.06
N TYR A 76 0.47 0.53 0.09
CA TYR A 76 -0.80 0.34 0.80
C TYR A 76 -1.41 1.66 1.27
N LEU A 77 -0.59 2.65 1.62
CA LEU A 77 -1.11 3.97 1.98
C LEU A 77 -1.75 4.67 0.78
N ILE A 78 -1.20 4.53 -0.40
CA ILE A 78 -1.85 5.02 -1.63
C ILE A 78 -3.21 4.34 -1.81
N LEU A 79 -3.25 3.01 -1.70
CA LEU A 79 -4.50 2.25 -1.84
C LEU A 79 -5.51 2.62 -0.75
N LEU A 80 -5.04 2.88 0.47
CA LEU A 80 -5.91 3.35 1.56
C LEU A 80 -6.57 4.67 1.23
N LYS A 81 -5.83 5.62 0.66
CA LYS A 81 -6.40 6.90 0.24
C LYS A 81 -7.48 6.69 -0.82
N ILE A 82 -7.24 5.82 -1.79
CA ILE A 82 -8.23 5.52 -2.82
C ILE A 82 -9.48 4.90 -2.20
N ALA A 83 -9.31 3.92 -1.32
CA ALA A 83 -10.44 3.26 -0.66
C ALA A 83 -11.27 4.25 0.18
N LYS A 84 -10.61 5.14 0.90
CA LYS A 84 -11.30 6.17 1.70
C LYS A 84 -12.06 7.15 0.82
N GLU A 85 -11.51 7.52 -0.33
CA GLU A 85 -12.20 8.39 -1.28
C GLU A 85 -13.45 7.73 -1.85
N ARG A 86 -13.39 6.41 -2.12
CA ARG A 86 -14.50 5.67 -2.71
C ARG A 86 -15.56 5.24 -1.71
N TYR A 87 -15.14 4.85 -0.50
CA TYR A 87 -16.02 4.20 0.49
C TYR A 87 -16.15 4.97 1.80
N GLY A 88 -15.45 6.08 1.96
CA GLY A 88 -15.45 6.84 3.21
C GLY A 88 -14.54 6.22 4.27
N ASP A 89 -14.73 6.64 5.52
CA ASP A 89 -13.86 6.25 6.65
C ASP A 89 -14.44 5.04 7.41
N GLU A 90 -14.99 4.11 6.73
CA GLU A 90 -15.53 2.89 7.35
C GLU A 90 -14.49 2.14 8.15
#